data_137d8dcafe5f6c7a42355761799031da
#
_entry.id   137d8dcafe5f6c7a42355761799031da
#
_cell.length_a   1.000
_cell.length_b   1.000
_cell.length_c   1.000
_cell.angle_alpha   90.00
_cell.angle_beta   90.00
_cell.angle_gamma   90.00
#
_symmetry.space_group_name_H-M   'P 1'
#
loop_
_entity.id
_entity.type
_entity.pdbx_description
1 polymer ?
#
loop_
_entity_poly.entity_id
_entity_poly.type
_entity_poly.pdbx_seq_one_letter_code
_entity_poly.pdbx_strand_id
1 'polypeptide(L)'
;MTTKEISLKQALNKAYRLIKPKRPEMEAFKKNLITLLGQIDEKESEENLKIHLMNFLRDTFYNPTYHVATKGRTDFVVHTGKDAATPAGVLFEVKRPLNTADMVSKTNLNSKAMHELMLYFLRERIEHKNNDIRQVVITNI
;
A
#
# COMPACT_ATOMS: atom_id res chain seq x y z
N MET A 1 1.15 -2.95 -21.98
CA MET A 1 1.48 -3.38 -20.58
C MET A 1 1.01 -4.81 -20.42
N THR A 2 1.86 -5.72 -19.94
CA THR A 2 1.51 -7.14 -19.74
C THR A 2 1.43 -7.43 -18.25
N THR A 3 0.40 -8.17 -17.84
CA THR A 3 0.28 -8.66 -16.47
C THR A 3 1.06 -9.95 -16.30
N LYS A 4 1.66 -10.11 -15.12
CA LYS A 4 2.27 -11.37 -14.70
C LYS A 4 1.72 -11.72 -13.32
N GLU A 5 1.07 -12.86 -13.24
CA GLU A 5 0.72 -13.46 -11.95
C GLU A 5 1.94 -14.11 -11.31
N ILE A 6 2.20 -13.78 -10.06
CA ILE A 6 3.28 -14.40 -9.29
C ILE A 6 2.75 -14.86 -7.94
N SER A 7 3.22 -16.01 -7.47
CA SER A 7 2.89 -16.49 -6.12
C SER A 7 3.53 -15.59 -5.05
N LEU A 8 2.98 -15.56 -3.85
CA LEU A 8 3.55 -14.82 -2.71
C LEU A 8 5.02 -15.16 -2.49
N LYS A 9 5.38 -16.44 -2.62
CA LYS A 9 6.78 -16.90 -2.50
C LYS A 9 7.70 -16.32 -3.58
N GLN A 10 7.19 -16.12 -4.79
CA GLN A 10 7.95 -15.50 -5.88
C GLN A 10 8.04 -13.99 -5.75
N ALA A 11 6.99 -13.35 -5.20
CA ALA A 11 6.96 -11.91 -4.96
C ALA A 11 7.94 -11.48 -3.86
N LEU A 12 8.16 -12.36 -2.87
CA LEU A 12 9.07 -12.06 -1.76
C LEU A 12 10.53 -12.10 -2.21
N ASN A 13 11.27 -11.02 -1.94
CA ASN A 13 12.71 -10.98 -2.17
C ASN A 13 13.40 -12.14 -1.44
N LYS A 14 14.35 -12.81 -2.13
CA LYS A 14 15.05 -13.99 -1.59
C LYS A 14 15.74 -13.72 -0.26
N ALA A 15 16.26 -12.51 -0.04
CA ALA A 15 16.90 -12.12 1.22
C ALA A 15 15.94 -12.20 2.42
N TYR A 16 14.65 -11.93 2.22
CA TYR A 16 13.66 -11.97 3.29
C TYR A 16 13.08 -13.37 3.55
N ARG A 17 13.27 -14.33 2.66
CA ARG A 17 12.74 -15.70 2.85
C ARG A 17 13.37 -16.45 4.01
N LEU A 18 14.58 -16.09 4.40
CA LEU A 18 15.32 -16.71 5.49
C LEU A 18 15.14 -15.98 6.84
N ILE A 19 14.55 -14.79 6.81
CA ILE A 19 14.30 -14.02 8.02
C ILE A 19 13.07 -14.62 8.72
N LYS A 20 13.28 -15.11 9.93
CA LYS A 20 12.19 -15.56 10.79
C LYS A 20 11.71 -14.39 11.64
N PRO A 21 10.41 -14.03 11.60
CA PRO A 21 9.88 -12.98 12.45
C PRO A 21 10.05 -13.38 13.91
N LYS A 22 10.38 -12.42 14.75
CA LYS A 22 10.47 -12.60 16.19
C LYS A 22 9.07 -12.70 16.81
N ARG A 23 8.98 -13.33 17.99
CA ARG A 23 7.69 -13.49 18.68
C ARG A 23 6.95 -12.15 18.90
N PRO A 24 7.58 -11.06 19.36
CA PRO A 24 6.89 -9.78 19.50
C PRO A 24 6.32 -9.22 18.18
N GLU A 25 7.04 -9.42 17.07
CA GLU A 25 6.59 -9.00 15.75
C GLU A 25 5.34 -9.79 15.31
N MET A 26 5.32 -11.08 15.58
CA MET A 26 4.15 -11.93 15.28
C MET A 26 2.95 -11.58 16.17
N GLU A 27 3.17 -11.26 17.42
CA GLU A 27 2.10 -10.84 18.36
C GLU A 27 1.54 -9.47 17.96
N ALA A 28 2.40 -8.51 17.60
CA ALA A 28 1.99 -7.22 17.08
C ALA A 28 1.18 -7.35 15.78
N PHE A 29 1.65 -8.17 14.84
CA PHE A 29 0.93 -8.47 13.61
C PHE A 29 -0.46 -9.03 13.88
N LYS A 30 -0.58 -10.06 14.74
CA LYS A 30 -1.88 -10.67 15.08
C LYS A 30 -2.84 -9.66 15.70
N LYS A 31 -2.35 -8.88 16.66
CA LYS A 31 -3.16 -7.84 17.33
C LYS A 31 -3.67 -6.82 16.31
N ASN A 32 -2.79 -6.28 15.48
CA ASN A 32 -3.13 -5.24 14.53
C ASN A 32 -4.03 -5.79 13.40
N LEU A 33 -3.83 -7.05 12.98
CA LEU A 33 -4.69 -7.71 12.00
C LEU A 33 -6.11 -7.91 12.55
N ILE A 34 -6.26 -8.35 13.80
CA ILE A 34 -7.58 -8.50 14.44
C ILE A 34 -8.27 -7.12 14.51
N THR A 35 -7.55 -6.07 14.85
CA THR A 35 -8.08 -4.70 14.85
C THR A 35 -8.54 -4.29 13.46
N LEU A 36 -7.72 -4.50 12.42
CA LEU A 36 -8.09 -4.19 11.04
C LEU A 36 -9.34 -4.94 10.62
N LEU A 37 -9.37 -6.26 10.80
CA LEU A 37 -10.52 -7.10 10.41
C LEU A 37 -11.81 -6.72 11.14
N GLY A 38 -11.70 -6.26 12.40
CA GLY A 38 -12.86 -5.76 13.16
C GLY A 38 -13.36 -4.38 12.71
N GLN A 39 -12.57 -3.64 11.94
CA GLN A 39 -12.91 -2.32 11.41
C GLN A 39 -13.36 -2.35 9.95
N ILE A 40 -13.12 -3.45 9.24
CA ILE A 40 -13.57 -3.60 7.84
C ILE A 40 -15.06 -3.92 7.83
N ASP A 41 -15.84 -3.03 7.21
CA ASP A 41 -17.27 -3.22 6.93
C ASP A 41 -17.50 -2.87 5.45
N GLU A 42 -18.26 -3.69 4.74
CA GLU A 42 -18.63 -3.46 3.33
C GLU A 42 -19.40 -2.15 3.12
N LYS A 43 -20.08 -1.65 4.16
CA LYS A 43 -20.81 -0.38 4.17
C LYS A 43 -19.93 0.83 4.48
N GLU A 44 -18.69 0.58 4.93
CA GLU A 44 -17.76 1.64 5.31
C GLU A 44 -17.33 2.46 4.09
N SER A 45 -17.02 3.74 4.33
CA SER A 45 -16.51 4.61 3.27
C SER A 45 -15.11 4.17 2.81
N GLU A 46 -14.78 4.42 1.55
CA GLU A 46 -13.44 4.16 1.02
C GLU A 46 -12.38 4.93 1.82
N GLU A 47 -12.71 6.13 2.26
CA GLU A 47 -11.82 6.97 3.08
C GLU A 47 -11.49 6.35 4.44
N ASN A 48 -12.47 5.78 5.13
CA ASN A 48 -12.23 5.12 6.41
C ASN A 48 -11.47 3.81 6.23
N LEU A 49 -11.81 3.00 5.23
CA LEU A 49 -11.08 1.77 4.91
C LEU A 49 -9.60 2.05 4.62
N LYS A 50 -9.33 3.11 3.87
CA LYS A 50 -7.96 3.59 3.60
C LYS A 50 -7.20 3.90 4.90
N ILE A 51 -7.84 4.62 5.83
CA ILE A 51 -7.24 4.97 7.13
C ILE A 51 -6.94 3.70 7.95
N HIS A 52 -7.85 2.75 7.99
CA HIS A 52 -7.65 1.48 8.71
C HIS A 52 -6.47 0.68 8.13
N LEU A 53 -6.39 0.57 6.81
CA LEU A 53 -5.26 -0.10 6.16
C LEU A 53 -3.94 0.64 6.40
N MET A 54 -3.94 1.96 6.25
CA MET A 54 -2.76 2.79 6.50
C MET A 54 -2.24 2.60 7.93
N ASN A 55 -3.12 2.64 8.93
CA ASN A 55 -2.77 2.43 10.33
C ASN A 55 -2.20 1.02 10.56
N PHE A 56 -2.85 0.00 10.01
CA PHE A 56 -2.37 -1.38 10.11
C PHE A 56 -0.95 -1.54 9.57
N LEU A 57 -0.68 -1.03 8.37
CA LEU A 57 0.63 -1.13 7.74
C LEU A 57 1.68 -0.32 8.52
N ARG A 58 1.35 0.92 8.92
CA ARG A 58 2.22 1.76 9.71
C ARG A 58 2.63 1.09 11.02
N ASP A 59 1.65 0.63 11.79
CA ASP A 59 1.89 0.17 13.17
C ASP A 59 2.44 -1.26 13.21
N THR A 60 2.30 -2.01 12.11
CA THR A 60 2.79 -3.39 12.03
C THR A 60 4.19 -3.48 11.43
N PHE A 61 4.49 -2.69 10.37
CA PHE A 61 5.68 -2.91 9.56
C PHE A 61 6.61 -1.70 9.44
N TYR A 62 6.05 -0.48 9.43
CA TYR A 62 6.82 0.69 9.03
C TYR A 62 7.33 1.53 10.18
N ASN A 63 6.55 1.65 11.25
CA ASN A 63 6.95 2.42 12.42
C ASN A 63 7.99 1.67 13.27
N PRO A 64 9.03 2.34 13.79
CA PRO A 64 9.37 3.76 13.71
C PRO A 64 10.34 4.11 12.56
N THR A 65 10.58 3.20 11.62
CA THR A 65 11.65 3.33 10.62
C THR A 65 11.23 4.20 9.43
N TYR A 66 9.97 4.11 9.02
CA TYR A 66 9.44 4.77 7.84
C TYR A 66 8.18 5.55 8.18
N HIS A 67 8.10 6.78 7.67
CA HIS A 67 6.91 7.61 7.79
C HIS A 67 5.83 7.13 6.84
N VAL A 68 4.59 7.02 7.35
CA VAL A 68 3.40 6.66 6.55
C VAL A 68 2.36 7.74 6.73
N ALA A 69 1.93 8.36 5.64
CA ALA A 69 0.99 9.46 5.66
C ALA A 69 0.20 9.57 4.36
N THR A 70 -0.89 10.30 4.39
CA THR A 70 -1.57 10.77 3.16
C THR A 70 -0.72 11.83 2.47
N LYS A 71 -0.73 11.87 1.13
CA LYS A 71 0.03 12.85 0.36
C LYS A 71 -0.79 13.36 -0.83
N GLY A 72 -1.23 14.59 -0.74
CA GLY A 72 -2.00 15.22 -1.81
C GLY A 72 -3.29 14.47 -2.13
N ARG A 73 -3.41 13.96 -3.36
CA ARG A 73 -4.55 13.15 -3.82
C ARG A 73 -4.29 11.64 -3.77
N THR A 74 -3.06 11.24 -3.45
CA THR A 74 -2.73 9.82 -3.23
C THR A 74 -3.35 9.35 -1.93
N ASP A 75 -3.89 8.16 -1.89
CA ASP A 75 -4.54 7.64 -0.70
C ASP A 75 -3.59 7.65 0.49
N PHE A 76 -2.44 7.01 0.36
CA PHE A 76 -1.33 7.19 1.28
C PHE A 76 -0.01 6.74 0.65
N VAL A 77 1.07 7.17 1.26
CA VAL A 77 2.44 6.86 0.84
C VAL A 77 3.26 6.32 2.00
N VAL A 78 4.25 5.50 1.69
CA VAL A 78 5.32 5.14 2.61
C VAL A 78 6.57 5.89 2.15
N HIS A 79 7.12 6.69 3.03
CA HIS A 79 8.34 7.47 2.79
C HIS A 79 9.59 6.59 2.90
N THR A 80 10.70 7.03 2.31
CA THR A 80 11.99 6.33 2.38
C THR A 80 12.73 6.55 3.72
N GLY A 81 12.19 7.37 4.61
CA GLY A 81 12.75 7.69 5.92
C GLY A 81 11.67 7.98 6.97
N LYS A 82 12.11 8.49 8.12
CA LYS A 82 11.31 8.63 9.34
C LYS A 82 10.36 9.83 9.36
N ASP A 83 10.50 10.76 8.46
CA ASP A 83 9.71 11.98 8.45
C ASP A 83 9.17 12.33 7.06
N ALA A 84 8.23 13.26 7.02
CA ALA A 84 7.52 13.67 5.80
C ALA A 84 8.42 14.44 4.81
N ALA A 85 9.62 14.87 5.21
CA ALA A 85 10.56 15.54 4.31
C ALA A 85 11.31 14.55 3.41
N THR A 86 11.29 13.25 3.76
CA THR A 86 11.92 12.23 2.94
C THR A 86 11.05 11.90 1.72
N PRO A 87 11.65 11.47 0.59
CA PRO A 87 10.89 11.11 -0.61
C PRO A 87 9.88 9.97 -0.38
N ALA A 88 8.79 9.95 -1.12
CA ALA A 88 7.90 8.81 -1.18
C ALA A 88 8.58 7.62 -1.87
N GLY A 89 8.57 6.45 -1.24
CA GLY A 89 9.12 5.21 -1.78
C GLY A 89 8.06 4.29 -2.37
N VAL A 90 6.86 4.28 -1.77
CA VAL A 90 5.72 3.47 -2.22
C VAL A 90 4.45 4.31 -2.21
N LEU A 91 3.66 4.21 -3.28
CA LEU A 91 2.32 4.79 -3.36
C LEU A 91 1.26 3.71 -3.22
N PHE A 92 0.18 4.02 -2.52
CA PHE A 92 -0.99 3.17 -2.38
C PHE A 92 -2.23 3.83 -2.94
N GLU A 93 -3.00 3.02 -3.68
CA GLU A 93 -4.35 3.32 -4.14
C GLU A 93 -5.28 2.23 -3.58
N VAL A 94 -6.26 2.62 -2.81
CA VAL A 94 -7.17 1.72 -2.08
C VAL A 94 -8.56 1.86 -2.64
N LYS A 95 -9.23 0.74 -2.89
CA LYS A 95 -10.62 0.70 -3.32
C LYS A 95 -11.45 -0.14 -2.34
N ARG A 96 -12.75 0.14 -2.26
CA ARG A 96 -13.66 -0.70 -1.47
C ARG A 96 -13.72 -2.11 -2.05
N PRO A 97 -13.93 -3.15 -1.23
CA PRO A 97 -14.04 -4.53 -1.68
C PRO A 97 -15.07 -4.73 -2.78
N LEU A 98 -16.21 -4.05 -2.67
CA LEU A 98 -17.31 -4.15 -3.64
C LEU A 98 -17.11 -3.29 -4.90
N ASN A 99 -16.11 -2.41 -4.92
CA ASN A 99 -15.84 -1.56 -6.07
C ASN A 99 -14.96 -2.28 -7.11
N THR A 100 -15.51 -3.31 -7.74
CA THR A 100 -14.80 -4.09 -8.76
C THR A 100 -14.66 -3.35 -10.09
N ALA A 101 -15.51 -2.37 -10.37
CA ALA A 101 -15.49 -1.60 -11.61
C ALA A 101 -14.23 -0.72 -11.74
N ASP A 102 -13.78 -0.14 -10.63
CA ASP A 102 -12.59 0.72 -10.60
C ASP A 102 -11.29 -0.05 -10.41
N MET A 103 -11.37 -1.35 -10.03
CA MET A 103 -10.21 -2.19 -9.78
C MET A 103 -9.58 -2.72 -11.07
N VAL A 104 -8.28 -2.98 -10.99
CA VAL A 104 -7.56 -3.73 -12.02
C VAL A 104 -7.95 -5.20 -11.99
N SER A 105 -7.93 -5.84 -13.16
CA SER A 105 -8.11 -7.28 -13.28
C SER A 105 -7.02 -7.89 -14.17
N LYS A 106 -6.96 -9.22 -14.24
CA LYS A 106 -6.00 -9.94 -15.12
C LYS A 106 -6.16 -9.56 -16.59
N THR A 107 -7.40 -9.27 -17.01
CA THR A 107 -7.76 -8.99 -18.40
C THR A 107 -7.95 -7.51 -18.67
N ASN A 108 -8.08 -6.69 -17.64
CA ASN A 108 -8.31 -5.25 -17.78
C ASN A 108 -7.46 -4.44 -16.81
N LEU A 109 -6.42 -3.80 -17.34
CA LEU A 109 -5.61 -2.81 -16.62
C LEU A 109 -6.10 -1.37 -16.85
N ASN A 110 -7.03 -1.17 -17.78
CA ASN A 110 -7.60 0.16 -18.10
C ASN A 110 -8.72 0.49 -17.12
N SER A 111 -8.37 0.69 -15.86
CA SER A 111 -9.27 0.99 -14.76
C SER A 111 -8.96 2.35 -14.13
N LYS A 112 -9.93 2.90 -13.41
CA LYS A 112 -9.77 4.17 -12.70
C LYS A 112 -8.62 4.11 -11.70
N ALA A 113 -8.51 3.04 -10.89
CA ALA A 113 -7.43 2.87 -9.93
C ALA A 113 -6.04 2.90 -10.59
N MET A 114 -5.89 2.26 -11.75
CA MET A 114 -4.63 2.30 -12.51
C MET A 114 -4.32 3.71 -13.01
N HIS A 115 -5.32 4.44 -13.53
CA HIS A 115 -5.11 5.79 -14.04
C HIS A 115 -4.70 6.75 -12.92
N GLU A 116 -5.38 6.69 -11.78
CA GLU A 116 -5.07 7.51 -10.61
C GLU A 116 -3.65 7.24 -10.12
N LEU A 117 -3.31 5.97 -9.92
CA LEU A 117 -1.99 5.57 -9.45
C LEU A 117 -0.87 5.97 -10.42
N MET A 118 -1.06 5.78 -11.73
CA MET A 118 -0.09 6.20 -12.74
C MET A 118 0.09 7.72 -12.78
N LEU A 119 -0.99 8.48 -12.63
CA LEU A 119 -0.90 9.94 -12.52
C LEU A 119 -0.06 10.37 -11.33
N TYR A 120 -0.29 9.76 -10.15
CA TYR A 120 0.48 10.08 -8.94
C TYR A 120 1.94 9.66 -9.05
N PHE A 121 2.20 8.50 -9.65
CA PHE A 121 3.56 8.05 -9.94
C PHE A 121 4.30 9.03 -10.85
N LEU A 122 3.66 9.49 -11.92
CA LEU A 122 4.26 10.45 -12.85
C LEU A 122 4.50 11.80 -12.20
N ARG A 123 3.60 12.27 -11.33
CA ARG A 123 3.82 13.50 -10.54
C ARG A 123 5.04 13.37 -9.63
N GLU A 124 5.17 12.29 -8.89
CA GLU A 124 6.36 12.06 -8.06
C GLU A 124 7.63 12.07 -8.91
N ARG A 125 7.65 11.36 -10.04
CA ARG A 125 8.84 11.26 -10.91
C ARG A 125 9.20 12.56 -11.61
N ILE A 126 8.22 13.28 -12.14
CA ILE A 126 8.43 14.44 -13.02
C ILE A 126 8.38 15.76 -12.23
N GLU A 127 7.30 16.01 -11.49
CA GLU A 127 7.11 17.29 -10.78
C GLU A 127 8.01 17.37 -9.54
N HIS A 128 8.05 16.31 -8.73
CA HIS A 128 8.85 16.27 -7.50
C HIS A 128 10.25 15.73 -7.71
N LYS A 129 10.62 15.32 -8.93
CA LYS A 129 11.93 14.73 -9.28
C LYS A 129 12.34 13.59 -8.35
N ASN A 130 11.35 12.87 -7.84
CA ASN A 130 11.54 11.77 -6.92
C ASN A 130 11.98 10.51 -7.66
N ASN A 131 13.27 10.19 -7.59
CA ASN A 131 13.86 9.00 -8.21
C ASN A 131 13.80 7.77 -7.31
N ASP A 132 13.40 7.93 -6.04
CA ASP A 132 13.36 6.84 -5.05
C ASP A 132 12.05 6.05 -5.11
N ILE A 133 11.02 6.60 -5.75
CA ILE A 133 9.77 5.87 -5.93
C ILE A 133 9.96 4.69 -6.89
N ARG A 134 9.73 3.48 -6.40
CA ARG A 134 9.97 2.24 -7.15
C ARG A 134 8.78 1.31 -7.18
N GLN A 135 7.84 1.50 -6.29
CA GLN A 135 6.70 0.60 -6.11
C GLN A 135 5.41 1.38 -6.00
N VAL A 136 4.39 0.82 -6.61
CA VAL A 136 3.02 1.30 -6.55
C VAL A 136 2.11 0.11 -6.26
N VAL A 137 1.12 0.31 -5.44
CA VAL A 137 0.22 -0.75 -4.97
C VAL A 137 -1.22 -0.32 -5.19
N ILE A 138 -2.00 -1.15 -5.87
CA ILE A 138 -3.45 -1.05 -5.90
C ILE A 138 -4.00 -2.19 -5.07
N THR A 139 -4.88 -1.89 -4.13
CA THR A 139 -5.48 -2.89 -3.25
C THR A 139 -6.94 -2.60 -2.98
N ASN A 140 -7.67 -3.63 -2.62
CA ASN A 140 -9.00 -3.53 -2.03
C ASN A 140 -9.02 -4.33 -0.73
N ILE A 141 -9.76 -3.87 0.24
CA ILE A 141 -9.98 -4.55 1.51
C ILE A 141 -11.47 -4.74 1.75
#